data_6eb630adc21c10658dcb8191eba1b520
#
_entry.id   6eb630adc21c10658dcb8191eba1b520
#
_cell.length_a   1.000
_cell.length_b   1.000
_cell.length_c   1.000
_cell.angle_alpha   90.00
_cell.angle_beta   90.00
_cell.angle_gamma   90.00
#
_symmetry.space_group_name_H-M   'P 1'
#
loop_
_entity.id
_entity.type
_entity.pdbx_description
1 polymer ?
#
loop_
_entity_poly.entity_id
_entity_poly.type
_entity_poly.pdbx_seq_one_letter_code
_entity_poly.pdbx_strand_id
1 'polypeptide(L)'
;MAKGLLIAALDFSNVAEDEFNGWYDLEHIPERQRVPGFLTLQRWIGAEDPRQSVATYDLESLAVLASPAYRAIGGDNLSPWSKRVTAKCRRLLPRFESEQILPGNATAPENAGGLLLVAMTPAAQHETEFNAWYDTEHIPALARVPGVLSARRFRANGHPKICGALSPKLTRCRVGPGLEARQ
;
A
#
# COMPACT_ATOMS: atom_id res chain seq x y z
N MET A 1 1.14 20.00 0.14
CA MET A 1 1.38 19.01 1.22
C MET A 1 1.92 17.74 0.59
N ALA A 2 2.79 17.01 1.30
CA ALA A 2 3.26 15.70 0.84
C ALA A 2 2.10 14.71 0.78
N LYS A 3 2.06 13.90 -0.27
CA LYS A 3 1.08 12.80 -0.39
C LYS A 3 1.35 11.74 0.67
N GLY A 4 0.28 11.18 1.23
CA GLY A 4 0.36 10.03 2.12
C GLY A 4 0.29 8.72 1.34
N LEU A 5 0.86 7.68 1.92
CA LEU A 5 0.70 6.29 1.45
C LEU A 5 0.37 5.41 2.65
N LEU A 6 -0.74 4.69 2.56
CA LEU A 6 -1.06 3.61 3.46
C LEU A 6 -0.78 2.28 2.77
N ILE A 7 -0.05 1.39 3.45
CA ILE A 7 0.21 0.02 2.99
C ILE A 7 -0.29 -0.97 4.02
N ALA A 8 -1.04 -1.97 3.55
CA ALA A 8 -1.45 -3.13 4.33
C ALA A 8 -1.06 -4.41 3.59
N ALA A 9 -0.32 -5.29 4.25
CA ALA A 9 0.12 -6.57 3.69
C ALA A 9 -0.39 -7.72 4.55
N LEU A 10 -1.12 -8.63 3.94
CA LEU A 10 -1.82 -9.74 4.58
C LEU A 10 -1.45 -11.07 3.91
N ASP A 11 -1.25 -12.09 4.73
CA ASP A 11 -1.34 -13.48 4.34
C ASP A 11 -2.75 -13.98 4.69
N PHE A 12 -3.48 -14.44 3.69
CA PHE A 12 -4.85 -14.91 3.82
C PHE A 12 -4.99 -16.43 3.65
N SER A 13 -3.93 -17.18 3.93
CA SER A 13 -3.94 -18.66 3.81
C SER A 13 -5.05 -19.34 4.61
N ASN A 14 -5.51 -18.70 5.69
CA ASN A 14 -6.59 -19.21 6.55
C ASN A 14 -7.99 -18.69 6.15
N VAL A 15 -8.12 -18.02 5.01
CA VAL A 15 -9.39 -17.54 4.46
C VAL A 15 -9.60 -18.18 3.10
N ALA A 16 -10.81 -18.60 2.77
CA ALA A 16 -11.15 -19.03 1.43
C ALA A 16 -10.89 -17.88 0.43
N GLU A 17 -10.35 -18.20 -0.72
CA GLU A 17 -9.88 -17.19 -1.68
C GLU A 17 -11.03 -16.32 -2.21
N ASP A 18 -12.16 -16.95 -2.51
CA ASP A 18 -13.39 -16.28 -2.93
C ASP A 18 -13.94 -15.35 -1.83
N GLU A 19 -13.93 -15.79 -0.57
CA GLU A 19 -14.32 -14.96 0.59
C GLU A 19 -13.39 -13.74 0.75
N PHE A 20 -12.08 -13.95 0.64
CA PHE A 20 -11.11 -12.85 0.76
C PHE A 20 -11.23 -11.84 -0.39
N ASN A 21 -11.34 -12.34 -1.62
CA ASN A 21 -11.50 -11.50 -2.79
C ASN A 21 -12.85 -10.77 -2.78
N GLY A 22 -13.94 -11.49 -2.46
CA GLY A 22 -15.27 -10.89 -2.34
C GLY A 22 -15.29 -9.77 -1.29
N TRP A 23 -14.71 -10.00 -0.12
CA TRP A 23 -14.60 -8.97 0.90
C TRP A 23 -13.84 -7.73 0.42
N TYR A 24 -12.69 -7.92 -0.24
CA TYR A 24 -11.90 -6.80 -0.75
C TYR A 24 -12.65 -5.99 -1.80
N ASP A 25 -13.26 -6.68 -2.76
CA ASP A 25 -13.83 -6.05 -3.96
C ASP A 25 -15.23 -5.46 -3.70
N LEU A 26 -16.03 -6.07 -2.82
CA LEU A 26 -17.42 -5.66 -2.60
C LEU A 26 -17.60 -4.77 -1.36
N GLU A 27 -16.69 -4.83 -0.40
CA GLU A 27 -16.80 -4.04 0.83
C GLU A 27 -15.57 -3.17 1.06
N HIS A 28 -14.39 -3.77 1.24
CA HIS A 28 -13.23 -3.07 1.78
C HIS A 28 -12.73 -1.91 0.90
N ILE A 29 -12.56 -2.14 -0.40
CA ILE A 29 -12.16 -1.08 -1.35
C ILE A 29 -13.27 -0.04 -1.51
N PRO A 30 -14.54 -0.42 -1.77
CA PRO A 30 -15.62 0.55 -1.89
C PRO A 30 -15.81 1.46 -0.67
N GLU A 31 -15.64 0.93 0.55
CA GLU A 31 -15.70 1.76 1.75
C GLU A 31 -14.64 2.85 1.76
N ARG A 32 -13.38 2.51 1.39
CA ARG A 32 -12.28 3.47 1.38
C ARG A 32 -12.39 4.48 0.25
N GLN A 33 -12.91 4.07 -0.90
CA GLN A 33 -13.16 4.98 -2.03
C GLN A 33 -14.15 6.11 -1.68
N ARG A 34 -15.05 5.88 -0.72
CA ARG A 34 -16.01 6.89 -0.25
C ARG A 34 -15.42 7.87 0.75
N VAL A 35 -14.24 7.60 1.29
CA VAL A 35 -13.57 8.49 2.24
C VAL A 35 -12.87 9.60 1.47
N PRO A 36 -13.24 10.89 1.69
CA PRO A 36 -12.56 12.01 1.06
C PRO A 36 -11.05 11.98 1.36
N GLY A 37 -10.25 12.17 0.31
CA GLY A 37 -8.79 12.18 0.42
C GLY A 37 -8.10 10.83 0.12
N PHE A 38 -8.85 9.75 -0.11
CA PHE A 38 -8.30 8.58 -0.77
C PHE A 38 -8.24 8.83 -2.28
N LEU A 39 -7.05 8.76 -2.87
CA LEU A 39 -6.79 9.14 -4.26
C LEU A 39 -6.70 7.93 -5.18
N THR A 40 -5.92 6.91 -4.81
CA THR A 40 -5.81 5.66 -5.54
C THR A 40 -5.85 4.48 -4.57
N LEU A 41 -6.46 3.42 -5.01
CA LEU A 41 -6.54 2.17 -4.26
C LEU A 41 -6.14 1.04 -5.19
N GLN A 42 -5.06 0.34 -4.85
CA GLN A 42 -4.56 -0.77 -5.66
C GLN A 42 -4.29 -1.98 -4.79
N ARG A 43 -4.64 -3.15 -5.29
CA ARG A 43 -4.37 -4.43 -4.65
C ARG A 43 -3.44 -5.28 -5.50
N TRP A 44 -2.49 -5.91 -4.85
CA TRP A 44 -1.44 -6.69 -5.44
C TRP A 44 -1.41 -8.08 -4.80
N ILE A 45 -1.10 -9.09 -5.59
CA ILE A 45 -0.94 -10.47 -5.14
C ILE A 45 0.54 -10.85 -5.27
N GLY A 46 1.03 -11.59 -4.30
CA GLY A 46 2.40 -12.08 -4.31
C GLY A 46 2.68 -12.95 -5.55
N ALA A 47 3.76 -12.64 -6.28
CA ALA A 47 4.13 -13.39 -7.47
C ALA A 47 4.66 -14.80 -7.14
N GLU A 48 5.28 -14.94 -5.96
CA GLU A 48 5.83 -16.22 -5.47
C GLU A 48 4.84 -16.98 -4.58
N ASP A 49 3.99 -16.25 -3.86
CA ASP A 49 2.96 -16.80 -2.99
C ASP A 49 1.63 -16.06 -3.22
N PRO A 50 0.68 -16.68 -3.93
CA PRO A 50 -0.61 -16.07 -4.26
C PRO A 50 -1.52 -15.87 -3.04
N ARG A 51 -1.16 -16.39 -1.87
CA ARG A 51 -1.88 -16.13 -0.61
C ARG A 51 -1.42 -14.86 0.10
N GLN A 52 -0.45 -14.16 -0.45
CA GLN A 52 -0.01 -12.85 0.02
C GLN A 52 -0.70 -11.75 -0.78
N SER A 53 -1.32 -10.82 -0.08
CA SER A 53 -1.98 -9.65 -0.66
C SER A 53 -1.41 -8.38 -0.05
N VAL A 54 -1.07 -7.42 -0.92
CA VAL A 54 -0.66 -6.07 -0.51
C VAL A 54 -1.65 -5.07 -1.08
N ALA A 55 -2.17 -4.21 -0.23
CA ALA A 55 -2.99 -3.08 -0.63
C ALA A 55 -2.22 -1.78 -0.43
N THR A 56 -2.24 -0.93 -1.43
CA THR A 56 -1.62 0.40 -1.41
C THR A 56 -2.68 1.46 -1.66
N TYR A 57 -2.68 2.49 -0.82
CA TYR A 57 -3.65 3.58 -0.87
C TYR A 57 -2.91 4.89 -0.88
N ASP A 58 -2.92 5.60 -2.01
CA ASP A 58 -2.44 6.97 -2.04
C ASP A 58 -3.46 7.89 -1.40
N LEU A 59 -3.00 8.75 -0.54
CA LEU A 59 -3.80 9.68 0.23
C LEU A 59 -3.40 11.12 -0.10
N GLU A 60 -4.34 12.03 -0.01
CA GLU A 60 -4.06 13.46 -0.11
C GLU A 60 -3.02 13.90 0.94
N SER A 61 -3.15 13.38 2.15
CA SER A 61 -2.15 13.46 3.23
C SER A 61 -2.45 12.39 4.28
N LEU A 62 -1.53 12.15 5.23
CA LEU A 62 -1.79 11.22 6.34
C LEU A 62 -2.92 11.68 7.28
N ALA A 63 -3.27 12.97 7.29
CA ALA A 63 -4.40 13.49 8.07
C ALA A 63 -5.74 12.83 7.70
N VAL A 64 -5.87 12.30 6.49
CA VAL A 64 -7.06 11.53 6.06
C VAL A 64 -7.35 10.36 6.99
N LEU A 65 -6.30 9.70 7.50
CA LEU A 65 -6.43 8.55 8.42
C LEU A 65 -6.93 8.94 9.81
N ALA A 66 -6.89 10.21 10.16
CA ALA A 66 -7.46 10.76 11.38
C ALA A 66 -8.86 11.38 11.17
N SER A 67 -9.37 11.40 9.94
CA SER A 67 -10.67 11.99 9.61
C SER A 67 -11.83 11.22 10.26
N PRO A 68 -12.94 11.88 10.60
CA PRO A 68 -14.14 11.20 11.08
C PRO A 68 -14.67 10.15 10.10
N ALA A 69 -14.62 10.44 8.80
CA ALA A 69 -15.07 9.51 7.76
C ALA A 69 -14.25 8.21 7.74
N TYR A 70 -12.92 8.30 7.89
CA TYR A 70 -12.08 7.10 7.96
C TYR A 70 -12.27 6.33 9.28
N ARG A 71 -12.39 7.04 10.40
CA ARG A 71 -12.63 6.42 11.72
C ARG A 71 -13.94 5.65 11.76
N ALA A 72 -14.96 6.10 11.03
CA ALA A 72 -16.26 5.45 10.98
C ALA A 72 -16.21 4.04 10.33
N ILE A 73 -15.18 3.72 9.55
CA ILE A 73 -15.02 2.44 8.85
C ILE A 73 -13.73 1.67 9.26
N GLY A 74 -13.01 2.15 10.26
CA GLY A 74 -11.72 1.58 10.69
C GLY A 74 -11.70 1.23 12.18
N GLY A 75 -10.65 0.51 12.59
CA GLY A 75 -10.46 0.14 13.99
C GLY A 75 -11.63 -0.68 14.55
N ASP A 76 -12.21 -0.23 15.64
CA ASP A 76 -13.34 -0.91 16.29
C ASP A 76 -14.64 -0.83 15.48
N ASN A 77 -14.72 0.11 14.54
CA ASN A 77 -15.88 0.33 13.67
C ASN A 77 -15.88 -0.51 12.39
N LEU A 78 -14.92 -1.44 12.25
CA LEU A 78 -14.93 -2.40 11.14
C LEU A 78 -16.27 -3.15 11.10
N SER A 79 -16.75 -3.40 9.88
CA SER A 79 -17.95 -4.22 9.64
C SER A 79 -17.79 -5.63 10.24
N PRO A 80 -18.89 -6.37 10.47
CA PRO A 80 -18.81 -7.78 10.85
C PRO A 80 -18.06 -8.64 9.84
N TRP A 81 -18.16 -8.33 8.55
CA TRP A 81 -17.42 -9.05 7.50
C TRP A 81 -15.92 -8.76 7.58
N SER A 82 -15.55 -7.49 7.64
CA SER A 82 -14.16 -7.07 7.83
C SER A 82 -13.53 -7.69 9.08
N LYS A 83 -14.24 -7.72 10.22
CA LYS A 83 -13.76 -8.35 11.46
C LYS A 83 -13.53 -9.85 11.28
N ARG A 84 -14.46 -10.57 10.63
CA ARG A 84 -14.36 -12.00 10.40
C ARG A 84 -13.19 -12.37 9.48
N VAL A 85 -13.00 -11.63 8.39
CA VAL A 85 -11.92 -11.90 7.44
C VAL A 85 -10.57 -11.55 8.04
N THR A 86 -10.43 -10.34 8.58
CA THR A 86 -9.13 -9.87 9.11
C THR A 86 -8.65 -10.65 10.33
N ALA A 87 -9.56 -11.19 11.14
CA ALA A 87 -9.20 -12.04 12.28
C ALA A 87 -8.50 -13.35 11.89
N LYS A 88 -8.70 -13.83 10.65
CA LYS A 88 -8.08 -15.05 10.11
C LYS A 88 -6.81 -14.76 9.31
N CYS A 89 -6.58 -13.51 8.94
CA CYS A 89 -5.41 -13.10 8.19
C CYS A 89 -4.22 -12.88 9.12
N ARG A 90 -3.02 -13.23 8.64
CA ARG A 90 -1.76 -12.87 9.28
C ARG A 90 -1.19 -11.61 8.63
N ARG A 91 -0.74 -10.65 9.42
CA ARG A 91 -0.02 -9.49 8.89
C ARG A 91 1.37 -9.90 8.46
N LEU A 92 1.73 -9.62 7.21
CA LEU A 92 3.07 -9.83 6.66
C LEU A 92 4.02 -8.69 7.02
N LEU A 93 3.47 -7.48 7.07
CA LEU A 93 4.18 -6.25 7.41
C LEU A 93 3.37 -5.48 8.45
N PRO A 94 4.02 -4.66 9.28
CA PRO A 94 3.31 -3.60 10.00
C PRO A 94 2.50 -2.75 9.00
N ARG A 95 1.39 -2.21 9.43
CA ARG A 95 0.67 -1.23 8.63
C ARG A 95 1.54 0.01 8.51
N PHE A 96 1.97 0.35 7.30
CA PHE A 96 2.77 1.54 7.05
C PHE A 96 1.88 2.74 6.74
N GLU A 97 2.09 3.81 7.49
CA GLU A 97 1.57 5.14 7.23
C GLU A 97 2.77 6.01 6.90
N SER A 98 2.89 6.44 5.65
CA SER A 98 4.13 6.98 5.12
C SER A 98 3.88 8.28 4.37
N GLU A 99 4.80 9.22 4.45
CA GLU A 99 4.79 10.46 3.68
C GLU A 99 5.73 10.36 2.49
N GLN A 100 5.27 10.83 1.33
CA GLN A 100 6.07 10.80 0.11
C GLN A 100 7.21 11.82 0.20
N ILE A 101 8.44 11.32 -0.02
CA ILE A 101 9.65 12.14 -0.12
C ILE A 101 9.89 12.51 -1.60
N LEU A 102 9.85 11.52 -2.48
CA LEU A 102 10.08 11.68 -3.90
C LEU A 102 8.97 11.01 -4.73
N PRO A 103 8.53 11.68 -5.78
CA PRO A 103 8.77 13.07 -6.17
C PRO A 103 7.99 14.08 -5.32
N GLY A 104 7.29 13.64 -4.28
CA GLY A 104 6.61 14.46 -3.29
C GLY A 104 5.08 14.56 -3.46
N ASN A 105 4.56 14.43 -4.67
CA ASN A 105 3.13 14.62 -4.97
C ASN A 105 2.54 13.66 -6.01
N ALA A 106 3.26 12.61 -6.41
CA ALA A 106 2.79 11.66 -7.40
C ALA A 106 1.88 10.59 -6.77
N THR A 107 0.87 10.18 -7.52
CA THR A 107 0.05 9.00 -7.23
C THR A 107 0.54 7.78 -8.00
N ALA A 108 0.07 6.59 -7.62
CA ALA A 108 0.38 5.37 -8.35
C ALA A 108 -0.24 5.40 -9.75
N PRO A 109 0.49 4.96 -10.80
CA PRO A 109 -0.08 4.85 -12.14
C PRO A 109 -1.15 3.76 -12.17
N GLU A 110 -2.28 4.06 -12.81
CA GLU A 110 -3.43 3.14 -12.88
C GLU A 110 -3.16 1.90 -13.73
N ASN A 111 -2.27 2.03 -14.74
CA ASN A 111 -1.93 0.97 -15.67
C ASN A 111 -0.71 0.13 -15.24
N ALA A 112 -0.23 0.27 -14.01
CA ALA A 112 0.87 -0.55 -13.53
C ALA A 112 0.46 -2.03 -13.42
N GLY A 113 1.22 -2.92 -14.06
CA GLY A 113 1.00 -4.37 -14.02
C GLY A 113 1.70 -5.07 -12.86
N GLY A 114 2.67 -4.43 -12.21
CA GLY A 114 3.44 -4.98 -11.11
C GLY A 114 3.90 -3.91 -10.13
N LEU A 115 4.17 -4.32 -8.90
CA LEU A 115 4.72 -3.49 -7.83
C LEU A 115 5.97 -4.15 -7.26
N LEU A 116 7.05 -3.40 -7.16
CA LEU A 116 8.20 -3.70 -6.32
C LEU A 116 8.11 -2.82 -5.07
N LEU A 117 7.96 -3.46 -3.91
CA LEU A 117 7.93 -2.77 -2.61
C LEU A 117 9.20 -3.11 -1.84
N VAL A 118 9.97 -2.11 -1.47
CA VAL A 118 11.20 -2.26 -0.68
C VAL A 118 11.08 -1.42 0.58
N ALA A 119 11.28 -2.05 1.74
CA ALA A 119 11.29 -1.38 3.03
C ALA A 119 12.66 -1.59 3.69
N MET A 120 13.35 -0.50 4.02
CA MET A 120 14.69 -0.53 4.62
C MET A 120 14.80 0.47 5.75
N THR A 121 15.63 0.13 6.74
CA THR A 121 16.06 1.04 7.78
C THR A 121 17.59 1.05 7.79
N PRO A 122 18.24 2.14 7.37
CA PRO A 122 19.69 2.25 7.45
C PRO A 122 20.15 2.32 8.91
N ALA A 123 21.40 1.93 9.16
CA ALA A 123 22.03 2.19 10.45
C ALA A 123 22.12 3.71 10.68
N ALA A 124 21.93 4.16 11.92
CA ALA A 124 21.82 5.58 12.23
C ALA A 124 23.01 6.41 11.76
N GLN A 125 24.24 5.86 11.85
CA GLN A 125 25.47 6.53 11.40
C GLN A 125 25.55 6.71 9.88
N HIS A 126 24.77 5.95 9.09
CA HIS A 126 24.75 6.01 7.62
C HIS A 126 23.45 6.61 7.07
N GLU A 127 22.54 7.05 7.93
CA GLU A 127 21.21 7.51 7.49
C GLU A 127 21.28 8.69 6.53
N THR A 128 22.15 9.67 6.81
CA THR A 128 22.28 10.85 5.96
C THR A 128 22.82 10.50 4.58
N GLU A 129 23.91 9.71 4.52
CA GLU A 129 24.53 9.28 3.28
C GLU A 129 23.58 8.39 2.45
N PHE A 130 22.92 7.44 3.11
CA PHE A 130 21.92 6.58 2.50
C PHE A 130 20.75 7.37 1.89
N ASN A 131 20.24 8.36 2.62
CA ASN A 131 19.15 9.19 2.11
C ASN A 131 19.59 10.03 0.92
N ALA A 132 20.77 10.63 0.97
CA ALA A 132 21.32 11.41 -0.15
C ALA A 132 21.47 10.54 -1.41
N TRP A 133 22.11 9.38 -1.30
CA TRP A 133 22.27 8.43 -2.41
C TRP A 133 20.92 7.98 -2.99
N TYR A 134 19.96 7.64 -2.11
CA TYR A 134 18.65 7.19 -2.54
C TYR A 134 17.92 8.27 -3.36
N ASP A 135 18.01 9.53 -2.91
CA ASP A 135 17.27 10.63 -3.50
C ASP A 135 17.92 11.16 -4.80
N THR A 136 19.25 11.17 -4.84
CA THR A 136 19.99 11.78 -5.98
C THR A 136 20.38 10.78 -7.06
N GLU A 137 20.54 9.50 -6.73
CA GLU A 137 21.04 8.48 -7.64
C GLU A 137 20.06 7.32 -7.82
N HIS A 138 19.69 6.63 -6.73
CA HIS A 138 19.00 5.34 -6.82
C HIS A 138 17.58 5.47 -7.39
N ILE A 139 16.74 6.32 -6.83
CA ILE A 139 15.37 6.53 -7.34
C ILE A 139 15.37 7.11 -8.74
N PRO A 140 16.19 8.13 -9.08
CA PRO A 140 16.31 8.59 -10.46
C PRO A 140 16.80 7.51 -11.46
N ALA A 141 17.71 6.63 -11.04
CA ALA A 141 18.16 5.52 -11.88
C ALA A 141 17.03 4.50 -12.12
N LEU A 142 16.30 4.12 -11.08
CA LEU A 142 15.14 3.23 -11.21
C LEU A 142 14.07 3.81 -12.12
N ALA A 143 13.80 5.11 -12.04
CA ALA A 143 12.80 5.78 -12.87
C ALA A 143 13.15 5.77 -14.39
N ARG A 144 14.43 5.54 -14.74
CA ARG A 144 14.89 5.43 -16.15
C ARG A 144 14.85 4.02 -16.69
N VAL A 145 14.61 3.01 -15.86
CA VAL A 145 14.57 1.61 -16.31
C VAL A 145 13.37 1.41 -17.24
N PRO A 146 13.56 0.86 -18.44
CA PRO A 146 12.44 0.58 -19.34
C PRO A 146 11.37 -0.29 -18.66
N GLY A 147 10.11 0.13 -18.77
CA GLY A 147 8.97 -0.55 -18.13
C GLY A 147 8.67 -0.09 -16.70
N VAL A 148 9.52 0.71 -16.07
CA VAL A 148 9.20 1.36 -14.80
C VAL A 148 8.32 2.59 -15.08
N LEU A 149 7.07 2.52 -14.65
CA LEU A 149 6.10 3.60 -14.86
C LEU A 149 6.24 4.70 -13.79
N SER A 150 6.68 4.33 -12.60
CA SER A 150 6.87 5.27 -11.48
C SER A 150 7.83 4.67 -10.46
N ALA A 151 8.77 5.48 -9.98
CA ALA A 151 9.61 5.18 -8.82
C ALA A 151 9.33 6.24 -7.76
N ARG A 152 8.86 5.82 -6.59
CA ARG A 152 8.45 6.72 -5.51
C ARG A 152 9.12 6.31 -4.21
N ARG A 153 9.47 7.27 -3.40
CA ARG A 153 10.07 7.06 -2.08
C ARG A 153 9.22 7.66 -0.99
N PHE A 154 9.11 6.94 0.12
CA PHE A 154 8.31 7.33 1.27
C PHE A 154 9.10 7.18 2.57
N ARG A 155 8.77 8.00 3.55
CA ARG A 155 9.22 7.88 4.93
C ARG A 155 8.07 7.35 5.77
N ALA A 156 8.26 6.17 6.37
CA ALA A 156 7.28 5.60 7.28
C ALA A 156 7.32 6.30 8.64
N ASN A 157 6.14 6.62 9.17
CA ASN A 157 6.00 7.27 10.48
C ASN A 157 5.81 6.21 11.57
N GLY A 158 6.55 6.34 12.67
CA GLY A 158 6.29 5.61 13.91
C GLY A 158 6.54 4.10 13.91
N HIS A 159 7.27 3.56 12.93
CA HIS A 159 7.55 2.12 12.90
C HIS A 159 8.89 1.77 13.53
N PRO A 160 8.94 0.62 14.26
CA PRO A 160 10.20 0.06 14.71
C PRO A 160 11.09 -0.25 13.49
N LYS A 161 12.39 -0.19 13.69
CA LYS A 161 13.40 -0.49 12.66
C LYS A 161 13.08 -1.82 12.00
N ILE A 162 12.89 -1.82 10.69
CA ILE A 162 12.77 -3.03 9.89
C ILE A 162 14.18 -3.42 9.48
N CYS A 163 14.74 -4.43 10.12
CA CYS A 163 15.98 -5.04 9.69
C CYS A 163 15.66 -6.10 8.64
N GLY A 164 15.93 -5.80 7.37
CA GLY A 164 15.79 -6.73 6.25
C GLY A 164 15.13 -6.05 5.04
N ALA A 165 15.65 -6.35 3.86
CA ALA A 165 14.99 -5.99 2.60
C ALA A 165 13.86 -7.01 2.35
N LEU A 166 12.62 -6.58 2.46
CA LEU A 166 11.50 -7.34 1.90
C LEU A 166 11.24 -6.81 0.50
N SER A 167 11.53 -7.62 -0.49
CA SER A 167 11.23 -7.33 -1.90
C SER A 167 10.26 -8.38 -2.44
N PRO A 168 8.97 -8.34 -2.09
CA PRO A 168 8.02 -9.16 -2.80
C PRO A 168 7.84 -8.56 -4.20
N LYS A 169 8.11 -9.35 -5.23
CA LYS A 169 7.57 -9.08 -6.56
C LYS A 169 6.07 -9.29 -6.46
N LEU A 170 5.30 -8.27 -6.78
CA LEU A 170 3.85 -8.29 -6.67
C LEU A 170 3.25 -8.08 -8.06
N THR A 171 2.30 -8.92 -8.44
CA THR A 171 1.48 -8.73 -9.63
C THR A 171 0.13 -8.11 -9.25
N ARG A 172 -0.40 -7.26 -10.13
CA ARG A 172 -1.68 -6.61 -9.89
C ARG A 172 -2.80 -7.65 -9.83
N CYS A 173 -3.59 -7.63 -8.77
CA CYS A 173 -4.87 -8.32 -8.75
C CYS A 173 -5.81 -7.56 -9.70
N ARG A 174 -6.33 -8.25 -10.73
CA ARG A 174 -7.41 -7.69 -11.53
C ARG A 174 -8.66 -7.66 -10.65
N VAL A 175 -9.18 -6.49 -10.37
CA VAL A 175 -10.55 -6.32 -9.90
C VAL A 175 -11.44 -6.88 -11.01
N GLY A 176 -12.34 -7.81 -10.68
CA GLY A 176 -13.24 -8.41 -11.67
C GLY A 176 -14.04 -7.35 -12.43
N PRO A 177 -14.56 -7.66 -13.64
CA PRO A 177 -15.32 -6.73 -14.47
C PRO A 177 -16.66 -6.38 -13.78
N GLY A 178 -16.68 -5.33 -12.98
CA GLY A 178 -17.88 -4.91 -12.24
C GLY A 178 -17.80 -3.48 -11.68
N LEU A 179 -16.66 -2.87 -11.73
CA LEU A 179 -16.44 -1.50 -11.23
C LEU A 179 -15.82 -0.61 -12.31
N GLU A 180 -16.43 -0.60 -13.51
CA GLU A 180 -16.28 0.55 -14.36
C GLU A 180 -17.05 1.70 -13.72
N ALA A 181 -16.33 2.78 -13.45
CA ALA A 181 -16.87 4.02 -12.94
C ALA A 181 -18.08 4.41 -13.80
N ARG A 182 -19.27 4.40 -13.23
CA ARG A 182 -20.38 5.18 -13.79
C ARG A 182 -20.03 6.64 -13.53
N GLN A 183 -19.77 7.32 -14.64
CA GLN A 183 -19.69 8.77 -14.73
C GLN A 183 -20.93 9.42 -14.12
#